data_194f03db2254a169169f2d19030daa70
#
_entry.id   194f03db2254a169169f2d19030daa70
#
_cell.length_a   1.000
_cell.length_b   1.000
_cell.length_c   1.000
_cell.angle_alpha   90.00
_cell.angle_beta   90.00
_cell.angle_gamma   90.00
#
_symmetry.space_group_name_H-M   'P 1'
#
loop_
_entity.id
_entity.type
_entity.pdbx_description
1 polymer ?
#
loop_
_entity_poly.entity_id
_entity_poly.type
_entity_poly.pdbx_seq_one_letter_code
_entity_poly.pdbx_strand_id
1 'polypeptide(L)'
;PYDMAMLARKAMSEKVIREIVSTKSISFKQQNTATSKINTSRYFTNTNLFLTSNDKITYRKQSIPIKYDIVDGIKTGYTDDAGRCLLSSAVKNDMRVIAAVFKSTGTNVYVDSRTLLDYGFENYTSKTIINKDDYTKTKRVLFTKEKELLYTPAFNYKVVLEKGNSASGNYTAKSKLDYNLPIKKGDKVGTLEIYNGKTLEKTIDLVAQNDLNSFFGFLTNKNIIKYSIRLVLALVTLFILFLASKIRKKKNIKKRKSINTNKRRR
;
A
#
# COMPACT_ATOMS: atom_id res chain seq x y z
N PRO A 1 -17.07 -24.42 -5.73
CA PRO A 1 -17.03 -23.60 -4.52
C PRO A 1 -15.75 -22.80 -4.37
N TYR A 2 -14.58 -23.40 -4.62
CA TYR A 2 -13.27 -22.77 -4.42
C TYR A 2 -13.12 -21.44 -5.18
N ASP A 3 -13.38 -21.45 -6.49
CA ASP A 3 -13.25 -20.23 -7.32
C ASP A 3 -14.17 -19.10 -6.85
N MET A 4 -15.39 -19.45 -6.41
CA MET A 4 -16.33 -18.48 -5.85
C MET A 4 -15.88 -17.95 -4.49
N ALA A 5 -15.23 -18.75 -3.66
CA ALA A 5 -14.61 -18.27 -2.43
C ALA A 5 -13.45 -17.33 -2.70
N MET A 6 -12.63 -17.60 -3.74
CA MET A 6 -11.54 -16.72 -4.18
C MET A 6 -12.06 -15.39 -4.74
N LEU A 7 -13.12 -15.45 -5.57
CA LEU A 7 -13.81 -14.25 -6.06
C LEU A 7 -14.39 -13.43 -4.90
N ALA A 8 -15.07 -14.09 -3.94
CA ALA A 8 -15.59 -13.46 -2.75
C ALA A 8 -14.49 -12.79 -1.92
N ARG A 9 -13.33 -13.43 -1.77
CA ARG A 9 -12.16 -12.87 -1.09
C ARG A 9 -11.68 -11.58 -1.77
N LYS A 10 -11.60 -11.57 -3.11
CA LYS A 10 -11.24 -10.37 -3.86
C LYS A 10 -12.31 -9.28 -3.72
N ALA A 11 -13.59 -9.62 -3.85
CA ALA A 11 -14.69 -8.68 -3.70
C ALA A 11 -14.69 -8.03 -2.30
N MET A 12 -14.49 -8.82 -1.24
CA MET A 12 -14.44 -8.32 0.13
C MET A 12 -13.14 -7.57 0.47
N SER A 13 -12.14 -7.51 -0.42
CA SER A 13 -11.01 -6.59 -0.30
C SER A 13 -11.37 -5.15 -0.68
N GLU A 14 -12.41 -4.96 -1.50
CA GLU A 14 -12.86 -3.65 -1.99
C GLU A 14 -13.85 -3.00 -1.01
N LYS A 15 -13.54 -1.79 -0.53
CA LYS A 15 -14.34 -1.08 0.47
C LYS A 15 -15.79 -0.87 0.02
N VAL A 16 -15.98 -0.40 -1.21
CA VAL A 16 -17.32 -0.10 -1.76
C VAL A 16 -18.18 -1.35 -1.83
N ILE A 17 -17.59 -2.49 -2.22
CA ILE A 17 -18.34 -3.76 -2.28
C ILE A 17 -18.75 -4.19 -0.86
N ARG A 18 -17.86 -4.09 0.13
CA ARG A 18 -18.21 -4.39 1.53
C ARG A 18 -19.40 -3.55 2.03
N GLU A 19 -19.39 -2.25 1.76
CA GLU A 19 -20.46 -1.34 2.14
C GLU A 19 -21.79 -1.74 1.50
N ILE A 20 -21.78 -2.07 0.20
CA ILE A 20 -22.99 -2.47 -0.53
C ILE A 20 -23.54 -3.80 0.01
N VAL A 21 -22.70 -4.83 0.11
CA VAL A 21 -23.18 -6.19 0.48
C VAL A 21 -23.58 -6.31 1.95
N SER A 22 -23.08 -5.43 2.82
CA SER A 22 -23.45 -5.37 4.24
C SER A 22 -24.68 -4.50 4.52
N THR A 23 -25.15 -3.74 3.52
CA THR A 23 -26.35 -2.90 3.66
C THR A 23 -27.58 -3.76 3.87
N LYS A 24 -28.28 -3.57 5.01
CA LYS A 24 -29.46 -4.36 5.39
C LYS A 24 -30.68 -3.98 4.58
N SER A 25 -30.90 -2.70 4.38
CA SER A 25 -32.00 -2.16 3.59
C SER A 25 -31.65 -0.78 3.05
N ILE A 26 -32.26 -0.39 1.94
CA ILE A 26 -32.11 0.91 1.34
C ILE A 26 -33.43 1.37 0.73
N SER A 27 -33.72 2.66 0.82
CA SER A 27 -34.87 3.28 0.16
C SER A 27 -34.39 4.34 -0.82
N PHE A 28 -35.01 4.37 -2.00
CA PHE A 28 -34.80 5.41 -3.01
C PHE A 28 -36.09 6.16 -3.25
N LYS A 29 -36.03 7.48 -3.21
CA LYS A 29 -37.11 8.32 -3.75
C LYS A 29 -36.87 8.44 -5.24
N GLN A 30 -37.87 8.03 -6.03
CA GLN A 30 -37.81 8.26 -7.47
C GLN A 30 -38.02 9.76 -7.73
N GLN A 31 -37.03 10.43 -8.31
CA GLN A 31 -37.20 11.81 -8.75
C GLN A 31 -38.15 11.84 -9.95
N ASN A 32 -39.09 12.80 -9.95
CA ASN A 32 -39.97 13.05 -11.08
C ASN A 32 -39.13 13.39 -12.32
N THR A 33 -39.18 12.54 -13.31
CA THR A 33 -38.74 12.93 -14.67
C THR A 33 -39.88 13.67 -15.35
N ALA A 34 -39.58 14.53 -16.33
CA ALA A 34 -40.57 15.35 -17.04
C ALA A 34 -41.77 14.54 -17.66
N THR A 35 -41.63 13.24 -17.75
CA THR A 35 -42.61 12.31 -18.34
C THR A 35 -43.31 11.38 -17.31
N SER A 36 -42.91 11.36 -16.05
CA SER A 36 -43.51 10.47 -15.04
C SER A 36 -43.75 11.20 -13.73
N LYS A 37 -45.03 11.33 -13.36
CA LYS A 37 -45.50 11.89 -12.07
C LYS A 37 -45.53 10.86 -10.92
N ILE A 38 -44.76 9.76 -11.00
CA ILE A 38 -44.81 8.70 -10.02
C ILE A 38 -43.86 9.04 -8.89
N ASN A 39 -44.40 9.58 -7.82
CA ASN A 39 -43.68 9.83 -6.55
C ASN A 39 -43.71 8.55 -5.66
N THR A 40 -43.01 7.50 -6.11
CA THR A 40 -42.93 6.24 -5.37
C THR A 40 -41.54 6.07 -4.75
N SER A 41 -41.52 5.82 -3.44
CA SER A 41 -40.31 5.34 -2.77
C SER A 41 -40.19 3.82 -3.02
N ARG A 42 -39.02 3.40 -3.51
CA ARG A 42 -38.67 1.98 -3.62
C ARG A 42 -37.86 1.58 -2.40
N TYR A 43 -38.26 0.51 -1.77
CA TYR A 43 -37.62 -0.07 -0.58
C TYR A 43 -37.05 -1.46 -0.95
N PHE A 44 -35.79 -1.68 -0.64
CA PHE A 44 -35.11 -2.94 -0.88
C PHE A 44 -34.53 -3.45 0.43
N THR A 45 -34.76 -4.72 0.73
CA THR A 45 -34.16 -5.43 1.85
C THR A 45 -33.15 -6.45 1.33
N ASN A 46 -32.04 -6.59 2.02
CA ASN A 46 -31.02 -7.58 1.68
C ASN A 46 -31.60 -9.00 1.82
N THR A 47 -31.40 -9.82 0.82
CA THR A 47 -31.87 -11.20 0.79
C THR A 47 -31.07 -12.14 1.67
N ASN A 48 -29.90 -11.69 2.18
CA ASN A 48 -29.09 -12.45 3.11
C ASN A 48 -29.68 -12.38 4.52
N LEU A 49 -30.36 -13.45 4.93
CA LEU A 49 -31.04 -13.52 6.23
C LEU A 49 -30.07 -13.45 7.42
N PHE A 50 -28.79 -13.74 7.24
CA PHE A 50 -27.81 -13.48 8.31
C PHE A 50 -27.74 -12.01 8.73
N LEU A 51 -28.14 -11.09 7.85
CA LEU A 51 -28.12 -9.65 8.14
C LEU A 51 -29.43 -9.14 8.72
N THR A 52 -30.58 -9.79 8.39
CA THR A 52 -31.91 -9.17 8.53
C THR A 52 -32.93 -9.99 9.30
N SER A 53 -32.80 -11.34 9.37
CA SER A 53 -33.87 -12.19 9.87
C SER A 53 -33.74 -12.52 11.36
N ASN A 54 -34.88 -12.44 12.07
CA ASN A 54 -34.99 -12.94 13.43
C ASN A 54 -35.60 -14.36 13.48
N ASP A 55 -35.91 -14.96 12.32
CA ASP A 55 -36.33 -16.34 12.26
C ASP A 55 -35.27 -17.27 12.87
N LYS A 56 -35.71 -18.41 13.39
CA LYS A 56 -34.84 -19.34 14.11
C LYS A 56 -34.46 -20.54 13.25
N ILE A 57 -33.26 -21.02 13.46
CA ILE A 57 -32.73 -22.29 12.93
C ILE A 57 -32.28 -23.16 14.09
N THR A 58 -32.29 -24.47 13.87
CA THR A 58 -31.64 -25.39 14.80
C THR A 58 -30.17 -25.54 14.44
N TYR A 59 -29.31 -25.08 15.32
CA TYR A 59 -27.85 -25.15 15.15
C TYR A 59 -27.21 -25.72 16.43
N ARG A 60 -26.40 -26.77 16.30
CA ARG A 60 -25.77 -27.47 17.44
C ARG A 60 -26.79 -27.83 18.56
N LYS A 61 -27.95 -28.34 18.16
CA LYS A 61 -29.08 -28.71 19.04
C LYS A 61 -29.74 -27.54 19.78
N GLN A 62 -29.46 -26.31 19.42
CA GLN A 62 -30.05 -25.10 19.98
C GLN A 62 -30.88 -24.36 18.94
N SER A 63 -32.01 -23.78 19.36
CA SER A 63 -32.80 -22.89 18.52
C SER A 63 -32.26 -21.47 18.65
N ILE A 64 -31.63 -20.99 17.58
CA ILE A 64 -30.97 -19.68 17.52
C ILE A 64 -31.49 -18.84 16.37
N PRO A 65 -31.39 -17.50 16.40
CA PRO A 65 -31.71 -16.66 15.26
C PRO A 65 -30.82 -16.98 14.05
N ILE A 66 -31.40 -16.87 12.84
CA ILE A 66 -30.58 -16.90 11.59
C ILE A 66 -29.61 -15.74 11.60
N LYS A 67 -30.06 -14.56 12.03
CA LYS A 67 -29.21 -13.37 12.14
C LYS A 67 -27.92 -13.69 12.89
N TYR A 68 -26.79 -13.27 12.29
CA TYR A 68 -25.46 -13.50 12.86
C TYR A 68 -24.63 -12.22 12.78
N ASP A 69 -24.51 -11.50 13.88
CA ASP A 69 -24.06 -10.11 13.92
C ASP A 69 -22.60 -9.88 13.42
N ILE A 70 -21.78 -10.93 13.37
CA ILE A 70 -20.43 -10.86 12.83
C ILE A 70 -20.38 -10.98 11.29
N VAL A 71 -21.52 -11.34 10.64
CA VAL A 71 -21.63 -11.46 9.19
C VAL A 71 -21.81 -10.08 8.56
N ASP A 72 -21.04 -9.81 7.50
CA ASP A 72 -21.06 -8.56 6.74
C ASP A 72 -21.30 -8.73 5.22
N GLY A 73 -21.88 -9.86 4.82
CA GLY A 73 -22.24 -10.15 3.41
C GLY A 73 -22.22 -11.65 3.13
N ILE A 74 -22.32 -12.14 1.88
CA ILE A 74 -22.06 -11.41 0.62
C ILE A 74 -23.27 -11.50 -0.30
N LYS A 75 -23.63 -12.75 -0.79
CA LYS A 75 -24.67 -12.94 -1.82
C LYS A 75 -25.38 -14.25 -1.70
N THR A 76 -26.71 -14.20 -1.79
CA THR A 76 -27.60 -15.36 -1.92
C THR A 76 -27.79 -15.73 -3.40
N GLY A 77 -28.07 -16.97 -3.69
CA GLY A 77 -28.46 -17.46 -5.01
C GLY A 77 -29.44 -18.59 -4.92
N TYR A 78 -30.32 -18.71 -5.92
CA TYR A 78 -31.24 -19.83 -6.06
C TYR A 78 -31.64 -20.04 -7.51
N THR A 79 -31.59 -21.28 -7.96
CA THR A 79 -32.31 -21.81 -9.11
C THR A 79 -32.76 -23.23 -8.73
N ASP A 80 -33.73 -23.78 -9.45
CA ASP A 80 -34.22 -25.15 -9.17
C ASP A 80 -33.08 -26.19 -9.30
N ASP A 81 -32.19 -26.01 -10.28
CA ASP A 81 -31.07 -26.93 -10.49
C ASP A 81 -29.93 -26.71 -9.47
N ALA A 82 -29.62 -25.45 -9.15
CA ALA A 82 -28.52 -25.09 -8.25
C ALA A 82 -28.87 -25.23 -6.77
N GLY A 83 -30.14 -25.31 -6.42
CA GLY A 83 -30.63 -25.23 -5.04
C GLY A 83 -30.30 -23.90 -4.37
N ARG A 84 -30.36 -23.85 -3.05
CA ARG A 84 -29.96 -22.65 -2.27
C ARG A 84 -28.44 -22.53 -2.22
N CYS A 85 -27.93 -21.37 -2.61
CA CYS A 85 -26.52 -21.03 -2.59
C CYS A 85 -26.29 -19.77 -1.73
N LEU A 86 -25.18 -19.74 -0.99
CA LEU A 86 -24.81 -18.61 -0.16
C LEU A 86 -23.29 -18.45 -0.14
N LEU A 87 -22.84 -17.28 -0.54
CA LEU A 87 -21.51 -16.78 -0.20
C LEU A 87 -21.66 -15.90 1.03
N SER A 88 -21.00 -16.23 2.12
CA SER A 88 -21.03 -15.47 3.36
C SER A 88 -19.63 -15.04 3.80
N SER A 89 -19.56 -13.88 4.43
CA SER A 89 -18.36 -13.31 5.02
C SER A 89 -18.66 -12.87 6.43
N ALA A 90 -17.76 -13.17 7.34
CA ALA A 90 -17.85 -12.77 8.75
C ALA A 90 -16.49 -12.27 9.24
N VAL A 91 -16.53 -11.34 10.21
CA VAL A 91 -15.32 -10.78 10.82
C VAL A 91 -15.40 -10.94 12.34
N LYS A 92 -14.37 -11.53 12.91
CA LYS A 92 -14.22 -11.66 14.37
C LYS A 92 -12.73 -11.61 14.72
N ASN A 93 -12.36 -10.83 15.74
CA ASN A 93 -10.97 -10.69 16.20
C ASN A 93 -9.98 -10.37 15.07
N ASP A 94 -10.32 -9.39 14.24
CA ASP A 94 -9.54 -8.96 13.07
C ASP A 94 -9.27 -10.04 12.01
N MET A 95 -9.96 -11.16 12.09
CA MET A 95 -9.93 -12.22 11.10
C MET A 95 -11.22 -12.24 10.29
N ARG A 96 -11.11 -12.30 8.97
CA ARG A 96 -12.23 -12.51 8.06
C ARG A 96 -12.27 -13.96 7.62
N VAL A 97 -13.43 -14.58 7.75
CA VAL A 97 -13.73 -15.91 7.23
C VAL A 97 -14.76 -15.78 6.12
N ILE A 98 -14.58 -16.50 5.03
CA ILE A 98 -15.52 -16.58 3.91
C ILE A 98 -15.95 -18.02 3.76
N ALA A 99 -17.25 -18.24 3.68
CA ALA A 99 -17.84 -19.55 3.42
C ALA A 99 -18.63 -19.52 2.11
N ALA A 100 -18.53 -20.60 1.34
CA ALA A 100 -19.23 -20.81 0.08
C ALA A 100 -20.04 -22.11 0.15
N VAL A 101 -21.34 -22.01 0.22
CA VAL A 101 -22.28 -23.12 0.29
C VAL A 101 -23.11 -23.14 -0.99
N PHE A 102 -23.23 -24.34 -1.58
CA PHE A 102 -23.96 -24.59 -2.82
C PHE A 102 -24.86 -25.80 -2.66
N LYS A 103 -25.97 -25.80 -3.39
CA LYS A 103 -26.92 -26.91 -3.49
C LYS A 103 -27.48 -27.34 -2.13
N SER A 104 -27.69 -26.39 -1.20
CA SER A 104 -28.37 -26.62 0.05
C SER A 104 -29.87 -26.44 -0.11
N THR A 105 -30.64 -26.75 0.90
CA THR A 105 -32.12 -26.71 0.91
C THR A 105 -32.66 -25.77 1.97
N GLY A 106 -33.71 -25.00 1.64
CA GLY A 106 -34.42 -24.15 2.58
C GLY A 106 -33.50 -23.27 3.42
N THR A 107 -33.68 -23.29 4.74
CA THR A 107 -32.87 -22.56 5.71
C THR A 107 -31.55 -23.28 6.08
N ASN A 108 -31.36 -24.54 5.64
CA ASN A 108 -30.13 -25.27 5.90
C ASN A 108 -28.88 -24.58 5.34
N VAL A 109 -29.03 -23.80 4.27
CA VAL A 109 -27.95 -22.98 3.73
C VAL A 109 -27.32 -22.08 4.79
N TYR A 110 -28.11 -21.59 5.77
CA TYR A 110 -27.62 -20.78 6.89
C TYR A 110 -26.95 -21.63 7.97
N VAL A 111 -27.48 -22.84 8.24
CA VAL A 111 -26.84 -23.81 9.14
C VAL A 111 -25.48 -24.22 8.63
N ASP A 112 -25.40 -24.59 7.34
CA ASP A 112 -24.17 -25.01 6.68
C ASP A 112 -23.14 -23.88 6.67
N SER A 113 -23.58 -22.67 6.27
CA SER A 113 -22.72 -21.49 6.25
C SER A 113 -22.19 -21.12 7.63
N ARG A 114 -23.06 -21.17 8.67
CA ARG A 114 -22.65 -20.89 10.05
C ARG A 114 -21.66 -21.94 10.55
N THR A 115 -21.87 -23.21 10.23
CA THR A 115 -20.93 -24.29 10.58
C THR A 115 -19.54 -24.01 10.01
N LEU A 116 -19.43 -23.60 8.74
CA LEU A 116 -18.16 -23.27 8.10
C LEU A 116 -17.51 -22.01 8.70
N LEU A 117 -18.30 -20.97 8.97
CA LEU A 117 -17.80 -19.74 9.59
C LEU A 117 -17.27 -20.00 11.00
N ASP A 118 -18.06 -20.71 11.82
CA ASP A 118 -17.65 -21.05 13.19
C ASP A 118 -16.43 -21.98 13.18
N TYR A 119 -16.35 -22.97 12.28
CA TYR A 119 -15.16 -23.80 12.10
C TYR A 119 -13.91 -22.92 11.84
N GLY A 120 -14.05 -21.93 10.96
CA GLY A 120 -12.94 -21.02 10.70
C GLY A 120 -12.50 -20.25 11.95
N PHE A 121 -13.44 -19.71 12.72
CA PHE A 121 -13.10 -18.96 13.94
C PHE A 121 -12.68 -19.85 15.13
N GLU A 122 -13.13 -21.09 15.18
CA GLU A 122 -12.75 -22.04 16.23
C GLU A 122 -11.34 -22.57 16.04
N ASN A 123 -10.93 -22.83 14.78
CA ASN A 123 -9.68 -23.50 14.46
C ASN A 123 -8.55 -22.56 14.06
N TYR A 124 -8.85 -21.34 13.63
CA TYR A 124 -7.85 -20.39 13.14
C TYR A 124 -7.85 -19.09 13.94
N THR A 125 -6.74 -18.39 13.90
CA THR A 125 -6.56 -17.08 14.52
C THR A 125 -5.70 -16.18 13.65
N SER A 126 -5.96 -14.86 13.70
CA SER A 126 -5.12 -13.85 13.07
C SER A 126 -4.00 -13.45 14.04
N LYS A 127 -2.74 -13.48 13.60
CA LYS A 127 -1.59 -13.00 14.35
C LYS A 127 -0.88 -11.88 13.61
N THR A 128 -0.64 -10.77 14.29
CA THR A 128 0.17 -9.67 13.76
C THR A 128 1.63 -10.06 13.84
N ILE A 129 2.31 -10.15 12.70
CA ILE A 129 3.74 -10.44 12.60
C ILE A 129 4.54 -9.14 12.56
N ILE A 130 4.05 -8.15 11.84
CA ILE A 130 4.64 -6.80 11.79
C ILE A 130 3.56 -5.80 12.19
N ASN A 131 3.82 -5.07 13.26
CA ASN A 131 3.03 -3.91 13.64
C ASN A 131 3.81 -2.65 13.21
N LYS A 132 3.22 -1.83 12.35
CA LYS A 132 3.87 -0.63 11.81
C LYS A 132 4.26 0.36 12.91
N ASP A 133 3.45 0.44 13.98
CA ASP A 133 3.63 1.42 15.05
C ASP A 133 4.81 1.02 15.98
N ASP A 134 5.06 -0.29 16.12
CA ASP A 134 6.18 -0.83 16.89
C ASP A 134 7.47 -0.99 16.08
N TYR A 135 7.37 -0.89 14.74
CA TYR A 135 8.48 -1.14 13.82
C TYR A 135 9.24 0.13 13.41
N THR A 136 9.14 1.21 14.13
CA THR A 136 9.90 2.42 13.78
C THR A 136 11.40 2.17 13.88
N LYS A 137 12.10 2.37 12.77
CA LYS A 137 13.56 2.26 12.68
C LYS A 137 14.18 3.55 12.20
N THR A 138 15.45 3.74 12.56
CA THR A 138 16.25 4.87 12.17
C THR A 138 17.42 4.45 11.29
N LYS A 139 17.79 5.30 10.34
CA LYS A 139 19.00 5.16 9.52
C LYS A 139 19.71 6.50 9.45
N ARG A 140 20.96 6.54 9.87
CA ARG A 140 21.78 7.74 9.70
C ARG A 140 22.04 7.99 8.20
N VAL A 141 21.76 9.22 7.75
CA VAL A 141 21.96 9.67 6.38
C VAL A 141 22.94 10.84 6.38
N LEU A 142 24.03 10.68 5.63
CA LEU A 142 25.07 11.72 5.51
C LEU A 142 24.60 12.86 4.59
N PHE A 143 25.14 14.04 4.82
CA PHE A 143 24.88 15.25 4.00
C PHE A 143 23.41 15.71 4.02
N THR A 144 22.70 15.44 5.12
CA THR A 144 21.35 15.94 5.37
C THR A 144 21.34 16.80 6.63
N LYS A 145 20.38 17.74 6.70
CA LYS A 145 20.20 18.63 7.86
C LYS A 145 19.74 17.83 9.09
N GLU A 146 18.80 16.92 8.88
CA GLU A 146 18.11 16.16 9.93
C GLU A 146 18.94 14.94 10.41
N LYS A 147 19.96 14.53 9.66
CA LYS A 147 20.92 13.44 9.93
C LYS A 147 20.34 12.02 10.04
N GLU A 148 19.07 11.84 10.35
CA GLU A 148 18.44 10.55 10.55
C GLU A 148 17.12 10.43 9.78
N LEU A 149 16.99 9.34 9.02
CA LEU A 149 15.75 8.89 8.40
C LEU A 149 15.01 8.00 9.38
N LEU A 150 13.80 8.41 9.76
CA LEU A 150 12.84 7.58 10.48
C LEU A 150 11.93 6.90 9.46
N TYR A 151 11.73 5.60 9.55
CA TYR A 151 10.88 4.86 8.62
C TYR A 151 10.11 3.73 9.29
N THR A 152 8.92 3.45 8.74
CA THR A 152 8.02 2.39 9.19
C THR A 152 7.44 1.63 7.99
N PRO A 153 6.94 0.40 8.16
CA PRO A 153 6.14 -0.27 7.15
C PRO A 153 4.86 0.52 6.84
N ALA A 154 4.41 0.49 5.59
CA ALA A 154 3.20 1.19 5.15
C ALA A 154 1.93 0.68 5.84
N PHE A 155 1.89 -0.60 6.20
CA PHE A 155 0.77 -1.24 6.89
C PHE A 155 1.20 -2.42 7.75
N ASN A 156 0.31 -2.84 8.66
CA ASN A 156 0.51 -4.02 9.49
C ASN A 156 0.48 -5.29 8.65
N TYR A 157 1.33 -6.25 8.95
CA TYR A 157 1.28 -7.57 8.34
C TYR A 157 0.73 -8.59 9.34
N LYS A 158 -0.38 -9.23 8.94
CA LYS A 158 -1.06 -10.27 9.72
C LYS A 158 -1.09 -11.57 8.92
N VAL A 159 -0.97 -12.67 9.61
CA VAL A 159 -1.11 -14.01 9.05
C VAL A 159 -2.22 -14.75 9.79
N VAL A 160 -2.88 -15.67 9.08
CA VAL A 160 -3.85 -16.57 9.67
C VAL A 160 -3.14 -17.88 9.97
N LEU A 161 -3.21 -18.31 11.20
CA LEU A 161 -2.57 -19.53 11.69
C LEU A 161 -3.62 -20.45 12.30
N GLU A 162 -3.42 -21.74 12.18
CA GLU A 162 -4.18 -22.73 12.92
C GLU A 162 -3.87 -22.59 14.41
N LYS A 163 -4.90 -22.64 15.26
CA LYS A 163 -4.73 -22.56 16.70
C LYS A 163 -3.94 -23.75 17.22
N GLY A 164 -2.98 -23.49 18.11
CA GLY A 164 -2.05 -24.50 18.60
C GLY A 164 -0.81 -24.70 17.70
N ASN A 165 -0.78 -24.10 16.50
CA ASN A 165 0.39 -24.17 15.65
C ASN A 165 1.40 -23.07 16.01
N SER A 166 2.60 -23.46 16.45
CA SER A 166 3.69 -22.56 16.86
C SER A 166 4.43 -21.88 15.69
N ALA A 167 3.92 -22.01 14.44
CA ALA A 167 4.57 -21.52 13.22
C ALA A 167 4.89 -20.00 13.20
N SER A 168 4.35 -19.25 14.17
CA SER A 168 4.67 -17.81 14.31
C SER A 168 6.11 -17.50 14.68
N GLY A 169 6.92 -18.52 15.02
CA GLY A 169 8.34 -18.35 15.34
C GLY A 169 9.26 -18.27 14.12
N ASN A 170 8.78 -18.63 12.92
CA ASN A 170 9.60 -18.74 11.72
C ASN A 170 9.61 -17.48 10.86
N TYR A 171 8.85 -16.43 11.24
CA TYR A 171 8.81 -15.18 10.51
C TYR A 171 10.01 -14.29 10.85
N THR A 172 10.74 -13.89 9.81
CA THR A 172 11.83 -12.92 9.90
C THR A 172 11.58 -11.77 8.93
N ALA A 173 12.02 -10.57 9.29
CA ALA A 173 11.84 -9.38 8.48
C ALA A 173 13.17 -8.69 8.19
N LYS A 174 13.46 -8.40 6.92
CA LYS A 174 14.67 -7.70 6.47
C LYS A 174 14.28 -6.41 5.75
N SER A 175 14.77 -5.28 6.23
CA SER A 175 14.60 -3.99 5.57
C SER A 175 15.67 -3.78 4.50
N LYS A 176 15.23 -3.39 3.30
CA LYS A 176 16.07 -2.97 2.19
C LYS A 176 15.71 -1.54 1.84
N LEU A 177 16.63 -0.61 2.13
CA LEU A 177 16.41 0.82 1.85
C LEU A 177 16.88 1.15 0.43
N ASP A 178 16.07 1.93 -0.26
CA ASP A 178 16.32 2.46 -1.60
C ASP A 178 15.61 3.81 -1.72
N TYR A 179 16.38 4.89 -1.68
CA TYR A 179 15.85 6.26 -1.69
C TYR A 179 16.83 7.26 -2.27
N ASN A 180 16.29 8.37 -2.77
CA ASN A 180 17.03 9.54 -3.21
C ASN A 180 16.62 10.77 -2.40
N LEU A 181 17.56 11.68 -2.15
CA LEU A 181 17.29 12.95 -1.49
C LEU A 181 16.80 14.00 -2.50
N PRO A 182 15.90 14.91 -2.11
CA PRO A 182 15.27 15.03 -0.80
C PRO A 182 14.18 13.99 -0.58
N ILE A 183 13.90 13.66 0.69
CA ILE A 183 12.81 12.77 1.11
C ILE A 183 11.77 13.61 1.87
N LYS A 184 10.49 13.37 1.61
CA LYS A 184 9.38 13.92 2.39
C LYS A 184 8.72 12.84 3.22
N LYS A 185 8.13 13.24 4.34
CA LYS A 185 7.30 12.34 5.14
C LYS A 185 6.21 11.71 4.27
N GLY A 186 6.09 10.39 4.33
CA GLY A 186 5.19 9.60 3.50
C GLY A 186 5.82 9.03 2.23
N ASP A 187 7.00 9.49 1.81
CA ASP A 187 7.68 8.93 0.65
C ASP A 187 8.12 7.48 0.90
N LYS A 188 8.07 6.67 -0.15
CA LYS A 188 8.65 5.33 -0.13
C LYS A 188 10.17 5.42 -0.09
N VAL A 189 10.76 4.78 0.92
CA VAL A 189 12.22 4.78 1.16
C VAL A 189 12.84 3.40 1.10
N GLY A 190 12.07 2.39 0.72
CA GLY A 190 12.55 1.03 0.58
C GLY A 190 11.44 0.00 0.72
N THR A 191 11.84 -1.22 1.04
CA THR A 191 10.95 -2.36 1.22
C THR A 191 11.33 -3.17 2.45
N LEU A 192 10.32 -3.76 3.09
CA LEU A 192 10.44 -4.75 4.14
C LEU A 192 10.09 -6.11 3.57
N GLU A 193 11.07 -6.98 3.46
CA GLU A 193 10.89 -8.36 3.02
C GLU A 193 10.61 -9.24 4.23
N ILE A 194 9.48 -9.95 4.20
CA ILE A 194 9.02 -10.86 5.26
C ILE A 194 9.19 -12.29 4.78
N TYR A 195 9.93 -13.07 5.54
CA TYR A 195 10.24 -14.46 5.25
C TYR A 195 9.55 -15.38 6.25
N ASN A 196 9.03 -16.50 5.76
CA ASN A 196 8.63 -17.64 6.56
C ASN A 196 9.70 -18.73 6.36
N GLY A 197 10.55 -18.92 7.36
CA GLY A 197 11.76 -19.70 7.20
C GLY A 197 12.69 -19.10 6.13
N LYS A 198 12.88 -19.82 5.02
CA LYS A 198 13.70 -19.37 3.87
C LYS A 198 12.88 -18.77 2.72
N THR A 199 11.56 -18.87 2.76
CA THR A 199 10.69 -18.44 1.65
C THR A 199 10.25 -17.00 1.85
N LEU A 200 10.43 -16.14 0.82
CA LEU A 200 9.88 -14.80 0.80
C LEU A 200 8.36 -14.88 0.65
N GLU A 201 7.64 -14.45 1.68
CA GLU A 201 6.18 -14.53 1.72
C GLU A 201 5.52 -13.20 1.32
N LYS A 202 6.10 -12.09 1.76
CA LYS A 202 5.53 -10.75 1.49
C LYS A 202 6.60 -9.68 1.45
N THR A 203 6.38 -8.69 0.58
CA THR A 203 7.13 -7.43 0.57
C THR A 203 6.17 -6.29 0.87
N ILE A 204 6.57 -5.41 1.80
CA ILE A 204 5.81 -4.22 2.22
C ILE A 204 6.67 -3.00 1.98
N ASP A 205 6.08 -1.91 1.49
CA ASP A 205 6.80 -0.65 1.33
C ASP A 205 7.16 -0.05 2.70
N LEU A 206 8.37 0.50 2.79
CA LEU A 206 8.82 1.31 3.91
C LEU A 206 8.60 2.78 3.56
N VAL A 207 7.98 3.53 4.48
CA VAL A 207 7.65 4.94 4.29
C VAL A 207 8.37 5.82 5.31
N ALA A 208 8.85 6.98 4.86
CA ALA A 208 9.49 7.96 5.70
C ALA A 208 8.51 8.58 6.69
N GLN A 209 8.94 8.76 7.94
CA GLN A 209 8.18 9.41 9.00
C GLN A 209 8.60 10.86 9.23
N ASN A 210 9.70 11.29 8.63
CA ASN A 210 10.22 12.66 8.69
C ASN A 210 10.75 13.10 7.32
N ASP A 211 10.92 14.42 7.17
CA ASP A 211 11.56 15.00 6.01
C ASP A 211 13.08 14.90 6.15
N LEU A 212 13.78 14.68 5.02
CA LEU A 212 15.23 14.80 4.92
C LEU A 212 15.60 15.69 3.74
N ASN A 213 16.27 16.80 4.06
CA ASN A 213 16.74 17.75 3.06
C ASN A 213 18.24 17.64 2.88
N SER A 214 18.69 17.48 1.64
CA SER A 214 20.13 17.48 1.35
C SER A 214 20.77 18.83 1.66
N PHE A 215 21.97 18.84 2.28
CA PHE A 215 22.77 20.04 2.41
C PHE A 215 23.10 20.69 1.05
N PHE A 216 23.22 19.85 0.03
CA PHE A 216 23.54 20.29 -1.34
C PHE A 216 22.29 20.44 -2.22
N GLY A 217 21.09 20.43 -1.64
CA GLY A 217 19.83 20.59 -2.38
C GLY A 217 19.77 21.88 -3.21
N PHE A 218 20.50 22.93 -2.82
CA PHE A 218 20.63 24.13 -3.62
C PHE A 218 21.34 23.88 -4.98
N LEU A 219 22.24 22.89 -5.06
CA LEU A 219 22.95 22.52 -6.30
C LEU A 219 22.01 21.82 -7.32
N THR A 220 20.87 21.32 -6.92
CA THR A 220 19.88 20.72 -7.84
C THR A 220 18.96 21.77 -8.49
N ASN A 221 19.03 23.02 -8.04
CA ASN A 221 18.27 24.11 -8.63
C ASN A 221 18.84 24.43 -10.03
N LYS A 222 18.01 24.20 -11.07
CA LYS A 222 18.39 24.42 -12.49
C LYS A 222 19.02 25.79 -12.74
N ASN A 223 18.56 26.82 -12.05
CA ASN A 223 19.12 28.17 -12.19
C ASN A 223 20.51 28.26 -11.58
N ILE A 224 20.74 27.68 -10.40
CA ILE A 224 22.04 27.67 -9.75
C ILE A 224 23.03 26.87 -10.56
N ILE A 225 22.66 25.71 -11.09
CA ILE A 225 23.50 24.92 -12.00
C ILE A 225 23.88 25.75 -13.24
N LYS A 226 22.91 26.43 -13.86
CA LYS A 226 23.12 27.26 -15.03
C LYS A 226 24.11 28.43 -14.75
N TYR A 227 23.98 29.07 -13.60
CA TYR A 227 24.89 30.18 -13.22
C TYR A 227 26.26 29.65 -12.81
N SER A 228 26.37 28.52 -12.12
CA SER A 228 27.68 27.93 -11.79
C SER A 228 28.45 27.49 -13.03
N ILE A 229 27.80 26.87 -14.02
CA ILE A 229 28.43 26.53 -15.31
C ILE A 229 28.94 27.81 -16.02
N ARG A 230 28.16 28.89 -16.06
CA ARG A 230 28.55 30.15 -16.64
C ARG A 230 29.77 30.77 -15.93
N LEU A 231 29.80 30.71 -14.60
CA LEU A 231 30.92 31.17 -13.79
C LEU A 231 32.20 30.38 -14.09
N VAL A 232 32.11 29.05 -14.16
CA VAL A 232 33.23 28.18 -14.48
C VAL A 232 33.76 28.51 -15.88
N LEU A 233 32.89 28.66 -16.89
CA LEU A 233 33.28 29.05 -18.24
C LEU A 233 33.97 30.43 -18.26
N ALA A 234 33.47 31.41 -17.51
CA ALA A 234 34.10 32.73 -17.40
C ALA A 234 35.50 32.65 -16.77
N LEU A 235 35.68 31.85 -15.73
CA LEU A 235 36.98 31.63 -15.09
C LEU A 235 37.96 30.94 -16.04
N VAL A 236 37.53 29.95 -16.81
CA VAL A 236 38.32 29.25 -17.81
C VAL A 236 38.75 30.22 -18.90
N THR A 237 37.87 31.08 -19.42
CA THR A 237 38.19 32.09 -20.44
C THR A 237 39.20 33.12 -19.91
N LEU A 238 39.02 33.62 -18.68
CA LEU A 238 39.97 34.49 -18.02
C LEU A 238 41.38 33.84 -17.87
N PHE A 239 41.41 32.57 -17.50
CA PHE A 239 42.65 31.81 -17.38
C PHE A 239 43.36 31.65 -18.74
N ILE A 240 42.61 31.36 -19.80
CA ILE A 240 43.17 31.28 -21.18
C ILE A 240 43.74 32.63 -21.61
N LEU A 241 43.01 33.73 -21.36
CA LEU A 241 43.50 35.09 -21.67
C LEU A 241 44.75 35.45 -20.88
N PHE A 242 44.81 35.05 -19.60
CA PHE A 242 46.02 35.22 -18.78
C PHE A 242 47.23 34.46 -19.34
N LEU A 243 47.04 33.20 -19.73
CA LEU A 243 48.12 32.41 -20.38
C LEU A 243 48.54 33.03 -21.70
N ALA A 244 47.60 33.46 -22.55
CA ALA A 244 47.88 34.12 -23.81
C ALA A 244 48.66 35.42 -23.61
N SER A 245 48.32 36.20 -22.58
CA SER A 245 49.06 37.42 -22.22
C SER A 245 50.51 37.14 -21.80
N LYS A 246 50.73 36.09 -21.00
CA LYS A 246 52.11 35.63 -20.63
C LYS A 246 52.90 35.18 -21.83
N ILE A 247 52.25 34.43 -22.75
CA ILE A 247 52.95 34.01 -23.99
C ILE A 247 53.36 35.23 -24.89
N ARG A 248 52.38 36.19 -25.04
CA ARG A 248 52.64 37.43 -25.78
C ARG A 248 53.79 38.24 -25.15
N LYS A 249 53.83 38.40 -23.82
CA LYS A 249 54.92 39.06 -23.11
C LYS A 249 56.27 38.36 -23.34
N LYS A 250 56.33 37.03 -23.29
CA LYS A 250 57.54 36.25 -23.56
C LYS A 250 58.02 36.43 -25.03
N LYS A 251 57.12 36.44 -26.01
CA LYS A 251 57.40 36.65 -27.42
C LYS A 251 57.97 38.08 -27.64
N ASN A 252 57.35 39.08 -27.02
CA ASN A 252 57.83 40.49 -27.14
C ASN A 252 59.21 40.72 -26.51
N ILE A 253 59.49 40.05 -25.37
CA ILE A 253 60.80 40.09 -24.73
C ILE A 253 61.90 39.43 -25.64
N LYS A 254 61.57 38.26 -26.24
CA LYS A 254 62.48 37.63 -27.21
C LYS A 254 62.73 38.49 -28.44
N LYS A 255 61.69 39.13 -29.00
CA LYS A 255 61.80 40.04 -30.15
C LYS A 255 62.65 41.26 -29.81
N ARG A 256 62.51 41.88 -28.64
CA ARG A 256 63.31 42.99 -28.16
C ARG A 256 64.82 42.59 -27.98
N LYS A 257 65.05 41.38 -27.43
CA LYS A 257 66.48 40.88 -27.31
C LYS A 257 67.13 40.62 -28.66
N SER A 258 66.42 40.10 -29.68
CA SER A 258 66.92 39.85 -31.01
C SER A 258 67.23 41.14 -31.75
N ILE A 259 66.44 42.22 -31.59
CA ILE A 259 66.65 43.52 -32.19
C ILE A 259 67.91 44.20 -31.58
N ASN A 260 68.14 44.09 -30.27
CA ASN A 260 69.26 44.64 -29.58
C ASN A 260 70.58 43.91 -29.91
N THR A 261 70.55 42.60 -30.17
CA THR A 261 71.75 41.84 -30.62
C THR A 261 72.13 42.17 -32.03
N ASN A 262 71.15 42.45 -32.92
CA ASN A 262 71.49 42.92 -34.30
C ASN A 262 71.99 44.36 -34.36
N LYS A 263 71.55 45.23 -33.43
CA LYS A 263 72.14 46.62 -33.34
C LYS A 263 73.55 46.67 -32.80
N ARG A 264 74.02 45.65 -32.04
CA ARG A 264 75.39 45.57 -31.54
C ARG A 264 76.37 44.91 -32.52
N ARG A 265 75.91 44.38 -33.65
CA ARG A 265 76.72 43.73 -34.70
C ARG A 265 76.86 44.61 -35.98
N ARG A 266 76.37 45.82 -35.96
CA ARG A 266 76.66 46.89 -36.94
C ARG A 266 77.46 47.94 -36.21
#